data_adb72242d789ebdc1c84f01ae5e50ded
#
_entry.id   adb72242d789ebdc1c84f01ae5e50ded
#
_cell.length_a   1.000
_cell.length_b   1.000
_cell.length_c   1.000
_cell.angle_alpha   90.00
_cell.angle_beta   90.00
_cell.angle_gamma   90.00
#
_symmetry.space_group_name_H-M   'P 1'
#
loop_
_entity.id
_entity.type
_entity.pdbx_description
1 polymer ?
#
loop_
_entity_poly.entity_id
_entity_poly.type
_entity_poly.pdbx_seq_one_letter_code
_entity_poly.pdbx_strand_id
1 'polypeptide(L)'
;MVDQARTALAQRLPGATRPAIVLDIDNTSLETQYHPGIIIPAIDSMLRLATWAKGQGAAIIFVTGRPELVNGYTQHNLTSVGYPVDGLYGSPLTTLSAGSTGLEQYKTGARIDIESDGYTIVANIGNSASDLAGGHAELTFKLPDYNGALS
;
A
#
# COMPACT_ATOMS: atom_id res chain seq x y z
N MET A 1 -4.22 -15.21 -2.26
CA MET A 1 -3.52 -14.07 -2.88
C MET A 1 -2.26 -13.69 -2.12
N VAL A 2 -2.32 -13.54 -0.81
CA VAL A 2 -1.12 -13.18 -0.01
C VAL A 2 -0.02 -14.24 -0.13
N ASP A 3 -0.36 -15.52 -0.16
CA ASP A 3 0.60 -16.59 -0.36
C ASP A 3 1.28 -16.52 -1.72
N GLN A 4 0.53 -16.15 -2.76
CA GLN A 4 1.08 -15.96 -4.12
C GLN A 4 2.06 -14.78 -4.12
N ALA A 5 1.71 -13.68 -3.45
CA ALA A 5 2.57 -12.52 -3.33
C ALA A 5 3.87 -12.89 -2.60
N ARG A 6 3.77 -13.62 -1.51
CA ARG A 6 4.94 -14.05 -0.74
C ARG A 6 5.86 -14.95 -1.57
N THR A 7 5.29 -15.90 -2.30
CA THR A 7 6.07 -16.79 -3.16
C THR A 7 6.82 -16.02 -4.23
N ALA A 8 6.15 -15.09 -4.91
CA ALA A 8 6.77 -14.27 -5.95
C ALA A 8 7.87 -13.37 -5.37
N LEU A 9 7.62 -12.76 -4.20
CA LEU A 9 8.59 -11.88 -3.55
C LEU A 9 9.80 -12.66 -3.01
N ALA A 10 9.60 -13.89 -2.54
CA ALA A 10 10.69 -14.73 -2.08
C ALA A 10 11.70 -15.00 -3.21
N GLN A 11 11.22 -15.08 -4.44
CA GLN A 11 12.09 -15.26 -5.61
C GLN A 11 12.74 -13.96 -6.08
N ARG A 12 12.04 -12.84 -5.95
CA ARG A 12 12.49 -11.57 -6.54
C ARG A 12 13.37 -10.74 -5.60
N LEU A 13 13.08 -10.71 -4.30
CA LEU A 13 13.77 -9.83 -3.37
C LEU A 13 15.28 -10.04 -3.29
N PRO A 14 15.81 -11.29 -3.31
CA PRO A 14 17.26 -11.48 -3.17
C PRO A 14 18.13 -10.78 -4.22
N GLY A 15 17.60 -10.55 -5.41
CA GLY A 15 18.35 -9.87 -6.48
C GLY A 15 17.95 -8.41 -6.70
N ALA A 16 17.06 -7.87 -5.88
CA ALA A 16 16.54 -6.54 -6.11
C ALA A 16 17.44 -5.45 -5.52
N THR A 17 17.56 -4.32 -6.25
CA THR A 17 18.29 -3.14 -5.79
C THR A 17 17.29 -2.19 -5.15
N ARG A 18 17.51 -1.85 -3.86
CA ARG A 18 16.60 -1.00 -3.07
C ARG A 18 15.13 -1.36 -3.28
N PRO A 19 14.74 -2.61 -2.96
CA PRO A 19 13.37 -3.03 -3.22
C PRO A 19 12.38 -2.32 -2.30
N ALA A 20 11.20 -2.01 -2.85
CA ALA A 20 10.10 -1.45 -2.09
C ALA A 20 8.82 -2.21 -2.43
N ILE A 21 7.94 -2.33 -1.45
CA ILE A 21 6.60 -2.83 -1.63
C ILE A 21 5.65 -1.68 -1.31
N VAL A 22 4.76 -1.39 -2.25
CA VAL A 22 3.76 -0.34 -2.10
C VAL A 22 2.44 -0.97 -1.68
N LEU A 23 1.87 -0.48 -0.61
CA LEU A 23 0.63 -0.98 -0.04
C LEU A 23 -0.41 0.12 0.05
N ASP A 24 -1.65 -0.20 -0.34
CA ASP A 24 -2.81 0.59 0.03
C ASP A 24 -3.15 0.35 1.50
N ILE A 25 -3.94 1.22 2.11
CA ILE A 25 -4.25 1.14 3.54
C ILE A 25 -5.63 0.55 3.79
N ASP A 26 -6.68 1.28 3.41
CA ASP A 26 -8.04 0.90 3.80
C ASP A 26 -8.46 -0.38 3.09
N ASN A 27 -8.84 -1.39 3.89
CA ASN A 27 -9.25 -2.72 3.42
C ASN A 27 -8.16 -3.49 2.66
N THR A 28 -6.91 -3.05 2.76
CA THR A 28 -5.73 -3.78 2.28
C THR A 28 -4.81 -4.11 3.46
N SER A 29 -4.41 -3.10 4.19
CA SER A 29 -3.53 -3.21 5.35
C SER A 29 -4.29 -3.11 6.66
N LEU A 30 -5.40 -2.37 6.69
CA LEU A 30 -6.26 -2.17 7.87
C LEU A 30 -7.68 -2.62 7.56
N GLU A 31 -8.36 -3.16 8.58
CA GLU A 31 -9.74 -3.65 8.49
C GLU A 31 -10.76 -2.52 8.60
N THR A 32 -10.65 -1.52 7.75
CA THR A 32 -11.40 -0.27 7.85
C THR A 32 -12.92 -0.48 7.77
N GLN A 33 -13.37 -1.37 6.89
CA GLN A 33 -14.80 -1.60 6.66
C GLN A 33 -15.52 -2.20 7.87
N TYR A 34 -14.85 -3.08 8.59
CA TYR A 34 -15.49 -3.87 9.66
C TYR A 34 -15.19 -3.39 11.06
N HIS A 35 -14.19 -2.52 11.22
CA HIS A 35 -13.72 -2.09 12.54
C HIS A 35 -13.53 -0.58 12.59
N PRO A 36 -14.62 0.22 12.47
CA PRO A 36 -14.50 1.65 12.65
C PRO A 36 -14.10 1.99 14.07
N GLY A 37 -13.15 2.88 14.25
CA GLY A 37 -12.68 3.26 15.58
C GLY A 37 -11.47 4.18 15.50
N ILE A 38 -10.88 4.49 16.65
CA ILE A 38 -9.71 5.37 16.73
C ILE A 38 -8.48 4.66 16.21
N ILE A 39 -8.26 3.40 16.62
CA ILE A 39 -7.20 2.55 16.09
C ILE A 39 -7.85 1.40 15.34
N ILE A 40 -7.62 1.34 14.04
CA ILE A 40 -8.21 0.32 13.16
C ILE A 40 -7.25 -0.88 13.12
N PRO A 41 -7.74 -2.11 13.36
CA PRO A 41 -6.90 -3.31 13.35
C PRO A 41 -6.24 -3.58 12.01
N ALA A 42 -5.08 -4.22 12.06
CA ALA A 42 -4.39 -4.69 10.87
C ALA A 42 -5.10 -5.90 10.27
N ILE A 43 -4.99 -6.06 8.95
CA ILE A 43 -5.29 -7.32 8.30
C ILE A 43 -4.09 -8.24 8.54
N ASP A 44 -4.26 -9.27 9.36
CA ASP A 44 -3.16 -10.09 9.88
C ASP A 44 -2.26 -10.68 8.80
N SER A 45 -2.84 -11.20 7.72
CA SER A 45 -2.06 -11.80 6.64
C SER A 45 -1.18 -10.77 5.95
N MET A 46 -1.68 -9.54 5.80
CA MET A 46 -0.93 -8.45 5.18
C MET A 46 0.17 -7.94 6.12
N LEU A 47 -0.13 -7.83 7.40
CA LEU A 47 0.88 -7.45 8.40
C LEU A 47 2.05 -8.44 8.42
N ARG A 48 1.74 -9.75 8.39
CA ARG A 48 2.79 -10.78 8.34
C ARG A 48 3.61 -10.68 7.06
N LEU A 49 2.96 -10.44 5.92
CA LEU A 49 3.66 -10.28 4.64
C LEU A 49 4.61 -9.08 4.68
N ALA A 50 4.12 -7.92 5.14
CA ALA A 50 4.91 -6.69 5.21
C ALA A 50 6.10 -6.85 6.17
N THR A 51 5.87 -7.43 7.33
CA THR A 51 6.92 -7.64 8.33
C THR A 51 7.99 -8.60 7.80
N TRP A 52 7.57 -9.68 7.15
CA TRP A 52 8.50 -10.61 6.52
C TRP A 52 9.34 -9.93 5.43
N ALA A 53 8.68 -9.19 4.53
CA ALA A 53 9.36 -8.50 3.44
C ALA A 53 10.35 -7.45 3.95
N LYS A 54 10.01 -6.73 5.02
CA LYS A 54 10.92 -5.78 5.67
C LYS A 54 12.17 -6.52 6.16
N GLY A 55 12.00 -7.69 6.76
CA GLY A 55 13.12 -8.52 7.19
C GLY A 55 13.99 -9.01 6.04
N GLN A 56 13.44 -9.08 4.82
CA GLN A 56 14.18 -9.44 3.59
C GLN A 56 14.82 -8.24 2.90
N GLY A 57 14.78 -7.07 3.50
CA GLY A 57 15.42 -5.87 2.97
C GLY A 57 14.52 -4.94 2.16
N ALA A 58 13.23 -5.21 2.08
CA ALA A 58 12.30 -4.34 1.35
C ALA A 58 11.86 -3.15 2.20
N ALA A 59 11.75 -1.98 1.59
CA ALA A 59 11.06 -0.85 2.20
C ALA A 59 9.56 -1.06 2.07
N ILE A 60 8.81 -0.69 3.10
CA ILE A 60 7.36 -0.77 3.11
C ILE A 60 6.81 0.65 3.02
N ILE A 61 6.21 0.98 1.87
CA ILE A 61 5.75 2.33 1.57
C ILE A 61 4.25 2.29 1.32
N PHE A 62 3.52 3.12 2.04
CA PHE A 62 2.06 3.19 1.92
C PHE A 62 1.65 4.34 1.01
N VAL A 63 0.73 4.06 0.10
CA VAL A 63 0.11 5.05 -0.79
C VAL A 63 -1.40 4.95 -0.60
N THR A 64 -2.01 5.98 -0.04
CA THR A 64 -3.41 5.95 0.37
C THR A 64 -4.20 7.09 -0.25
N GLY A 65 -5.49 6.85 -0.49
CA GLY A 65 -6.44 7.92 -0.82
C GLY A 65 -6.83 8.79 0.35
N ARG A 66 -6.42 8.45 1.59
CA ARG A 66 -6.69 9.31 2.74
C ARG A 66 -6.01 10.66 2.56
N PRO A 67 -6.64 11.77 3.00
CA PRO A 67 -6.03 13.08 2.89
C PRO A 67 -4.68 13.17 3.60
N GLU A 68 -3.72 13.85 2.98
CA GLU A 68 -2.39 14.03 3.59
C GLU A 68 -2.44 14.79 4.92
N LEU A 69 -3.50 15.58 5.14
CA LEU A 69 -3.70 16.29 6.40
C LEU A 69 -3.82 15.36 7.59
N VAL A 70 -4.22 14.10 7.38
CA VAL A 70 -4.34 13.10 8.45
C VAL A 70 -3.19 12.09 8.45
N ASN A 71 -2.07 12.37 7.75
CA ASN A 71 -0.94 11.45 7.70
C ASN A 71 -0.40 11.11 9.08
N GLY A 72 -0.36 12.06 10.00
CA GLY A 72 0.10 11.80 11.36
C GLY A 72 -0.76 10.76 12.07
N TYR A 73 -2.08 10.88 11.97
CA TYR A 73 -3.03 9.91 12.52
C TYR A 73 -2.89 8.56 11.83
N THR A 74 -2.79 8.56 10.50
CA THR A 74 -2.66 7.35 9.70
C THR A 74 -1.39 6.58 10.07
N GLN A 75 -0.26 7.27 10.17
CA GLN A 75 1.00 6.65 10.55
C GLN A 75 0.93 6.09 11.97
N HIS A 76 0.32 6.84 12.89
CA HIS A 76 0.14 6.36 14.27
C HIS A 76 -0.66 5.07 14.30
N ASN A 77 -1.75 4.97 13.54
CA ASN A 77 -2.55 3.75 13.47
C ASN A 77 -1.72 2.58 12.92
N LEU A 78 -1.00 2.80 11.81
CA LEU A 78 -0.19 1.73 11.19
C LEU A 78 0.89 1.22 12.13
N THR A 79 1.64 2.11 12.76
CA THR A 79 2.71 1.71 13.68
C THR A 79 2.15 1.07 14.95
N SER A 80 1.00 1.54 15.44
CA SER A 80 0.36 0.98 16.64
C SER A 80 -0.06 -0.47 16.46
N VAL A 81 -0.42 -0.88 15.23
CA VAL A 81 -0.80 -2.27 14.95
C VAL A 81 0.35 -3.10 14.40
N GLY A 82 1.56 -2.55 14.34
CA GLY A 82 2.79 -3.29 14.07
C GLY A 82 3.41 -3.14 12.69
N TYR A 83 2.85 -2.32 11.79
CA TYR A 83 3.45 -2.15 10.48
C TYR A 83 4.75 -1.36 10.54
N PRO A 84 5.79 -1.81 9.80
CA PRO A 84 6.91 -0.94 9.47
C PRO A 84 6.43 0.12 8.47
N VAL A 85 6.79 1.38 8.67
CA VAL A 85 6.40 2.48 7.77
C VAL A 85 7.68 3.18 7.32
N ASP A 86 8.15 2.87 6.12
CA ASP A 86 9.33 3.50 5.54
C ASP A 86 8.96 4.73 4.72
N GLY A 87 7.69 4.86 4.35
CA GLY A 87 7.16 6.03 3.67
C GLY A 87 5.64 6.00 3.68
N LEU A 88 5.03 7.19 3.61
CA LEU A 88 3.58 7.34 3.61
C LEU A 88 3.20 8.51 2.71
N TYR A 89 2.40 8.23 1.70
CA TYR A 89 1.85 9.22 0.77
C TYR A 89 0.35 9.34 1.00
N GLY A 90 -0.10 10.49 1.50
CA GLY A 90 -1.51 10.83 1.59
C GLY A 90 -1.92 11.66 0.37
N SER A 91 -3.21 11.68 0.05
CA SER A 91 -3.68 12.39 -1.13
C SER A 91 -3.80 13.90 -0.88
N PRO A 92 -3.42 14.74 -1.86
CA PRO A 92 -3.67 16.17 -1.75
C PRO A 92 -5.17 16.47 -1.83
N LEU A 93 -5.59 17.62 -1.28
CA LEU A 93 -7.01 18.00 -1.27
C LEU A 93 -7.60 18.10 -2.69
N THR A 94 -6.80 18.46 -3.67
CA THR A 94 -7.22 18.55 -5.06
C THR A 94 -7.67 17.20 -5.64
N THR A 95 -7.22 16.10 -5.10
CA THR A 95 -7.60 14.75 -5.54
C THR A 95 -9.08 14.47 -5.31
N LEU A 96 -9.65 15.01 -4.24
CA LEU A 96 -11.06 14.78 -3.89
C LEU A 96 -12.03 15.30 -4.93
N SER A 97 -11.69 16.40 -5.61
CA SER A 97 -12.54 17.01 -6.64
C SER A 97 -12.39 16.34 -8.00
N ALA A 98 -11.38 15.52 -8.21
CA ALA A 98 -11.08 14.86 -9.48
C ALA A 98 -11.65 13.43 -9.58
N GLY A 99 -12.29 12.91 -8.53
CA GLY A 99 -12.94 11.61 -8.53
C GLY A 99 -11.96 10.45 -8.63
N SER A 100 -12.43 9.31 -9.18
CA SER A 100 -11.60 8.08 -9.28
C SER A 100 -10.42 8.25 -10.22
N THR A 101 -10.56 9.01 -11.30
CA THR A 101 -9.46 9.31 -12.22
C THR A 101 -8.36 10.10 -11.51
N GLY A 102 -8.73 11.09 -10.69
CA GLY A 102 -7.77 11.85 -9.92
C GLY A 102 -7.03 10.97 -8.90
N LEU A 103 -7.73 10.01 -8.30
CA LEU A 103 -7.12 9.08 -7.35
C LEU A 103 -6.11 8.18 -8.06
N GLU A 104 -6.44 7.65 -9.23
CA GLU A 104 -5.52 6.84 -10.03
C GLU A 104 -4.26 7.64 -10.42
N GLN A 105 -4.44 8.87 -10.87
CA GLN A 105 -3.33 9.75 -11.25
C GLN A 105 -2.43 10.05 -10.05
N TYR A 106 -3.04 10.33 -8.89
CA TYR A 106 -2.29 10.58 -7.68
C TYR A 106 -1.46 9.35 -7.27
N LYS A 107 -2.08 8.17 -7.25
CA LYS A 107 -1.38 6.94 -6.83
C LYS A 107 -0.26 6.57 -7.81
N THR A 108 -0.49 6.74 -9.11
CA THR A 108 0.55 6.55 -10.13
C THR A 108 1.70 7.53 -9.92
N GLY A 109 1.39 8.80 -9.68
CA GLY A 109 2.39 9.83 -9.41
C GLY A 109 3.22 9.54 -8.15
N ALA A 110 2.58 9.01 -7.11
CA ALA A 110 3.30 8.61 -5.90
C ALA A 110 4.30 7.49 -6.19
N ARG A 111 3.92 6.50 -7.01
CA ARG A 111 4.85 5.43 -7.40
C ARG A 111 6.01 5.96 -8.22
N ILE A 112 5.76 6.90 -9.14
CA ILE A 112 6.81 7.55 -9.91
C ILE A 112 7.79 8.26 -8.97
N ASP A 113 7.27 8.95 -7.96
CA ASP A 113 8.10 9.66 -6.98
C ASP A 113 8.97 8.67 -6.18
N ILE A 114 8.41 7.54 -5.78
CA ILE A 114 9.15 6.47 -5.08
C ILE A 114 10.29 5.96 -5.96
N GLU A 115 10.03 5.71 -7.24
CA GLU A 115 11.06 5.28 -8.19
C GLU A 115 12.14 6.35 -8.37
N SER A 116 11.75 7.62 -8.38
CA SER A 116 12.68 8.74 -8.49
C SER A 116 13.65 8.82 -7.31
N ASP A 117 13.23 8.33 -6.14
CA ASP A 117 14.07 8.24 -4.96
C ASP A 117 15.06 7.06 -5.00
N GLY A 118 15.04 6.29 -6.08
CA GLY A 118 15.97 5.18 -6.31
C GLY A 118 15.44 3.81 -5.91
N TYR A 119 14.18 3.69 -5.52
CA TYR A 119 13.58 2.40 -5.20
C TYR A 119 13.15 1.65 -6.45
N THR A 120 13.23 0.31 -6.37
CA THR A 120 12.59 -0.59 -7.31
C THR A 120 11.30 -1.09 -6.68
N ILE A 121 10.15 -0.70 -7.21
CA ILE A 121 8.86 -1.17 -6.67
C ILE A 121 8.64 -2.59 -7.20
N VAL A 122 8.94 -3.58 -6.39
CA VAL A 122 8.81 -5.00 -6.78
C VAL A 122 7.38 -5.48 -6.71
N ALA A 123 6.56 -4.89 -5.85
CA ALA A 123 5.14 -5.23 -5.75
C ALA A 123 4.32 -4.03 -5.33
N ASN A 124 3.09 -3.98 -5.83
CA ASN A 124 2.07 -3.00 -5.48
C ASN A 124 0.80 -3.77 -5.15
N ILE A 125 0.28 -3.61 -3.94
CA ILE A 125 -0.82 -4.40 -3.42
C ILE A 125 -1.95 -3.49 -2.97
N GLY A 126 -3.15 -3.75 -3.47
CA GLY A 126 -4.33 -2.98 -3.13
C GLY A 126 -5.62 -3.78 -3.31
N ASN A 127 -6.74 -3.23 -2.86
CA ASN A 127 -8.03 -3.88 -2.95
C ASN A 127 -8.92 -3.33 -4.07
N SER A 128 -8.51 -2.25 -4.72
CA SER A 128 -9.28 -1.68 -5.83
C SER A 128 -8.41 -1.44 -7.05
N ALA A 129 -9.06 -1.34 -8.22
CA ALA A 129 -8.35 -1.13 -9.48
C ALA A 129 -7.55 0.17 -9.49
N SER A 130 -8.02 1.21 -8.81
CA SER A 130 -7.31 2.49 -8.74
C SER A 130 -5.95 2.39 -8.04
N ASP A 131 -5.79 1.41 -7.14
CA ASP A 131 -4.53 1.18 -6.45
C ASP A 131 -3.45 0.66 -7.38
N LEU A 132 -3.84 -0.05 -8.44
CA LEU A 132 -2.95 -0.82 -9.30
C LEU A 132 -2.78 -0.23 -10.70
N ALA A 133 -3.69 0.66 -11.11
CA ALA A 133 -3.65 1.26 -12.44
C ALA A 133 -2.44 2.16 -12.62
N GLY A 134 -1.95 2.26 -13.85
CA GLY A 134 -0.88 3.19 -14.23
C GLY A 134 0.53 2.60 -14.19
N GLY A 135 0.71 1.35 -13.83
CA GLY A 135 2.01 0.68 -13.84
C GLY A 135 2.95 1.12 -12.72
N HIS A 136 4.25 1.18 -13.03
CA HIS A 136 5.31 1.56 -12.09
C HIS A 136 5.45 0.58 -10.90
N ALA A 137 5.25 -0.70 -11.18
CA ALA A 137 5.54 -1.80 -10.28
C ALA A 137 5.80 -3.05 -11.09
N GLU A 138 6.70 -3.92 -10.66
CA GLU A 138 7.00 -5.15 -11.38
C GLU A 138 5.84 -6.14 -11.28
N LEU A 139 5.25 -6.26 -10.09
CA LEU A 139 4.14 -7.16 -9.81
C LEU A 139 3.01 -6.39 -9.15
N THR A 140 1.78 -6.78 -9.49
CA THR A 140 0.59 -6.21 -8.84
C THR A 140 -0.25 -7.35 -8.29
N PHE A 141 -0.80 -7.15 -7.08
CA PHE A 141 -1.67 -8.11 -6.44
C PHE A 141 -2.92 -7.38 -5.95
N LYS A 142 -4.08 -7.85 -6.41
CA LYS A 142 -5.36 -7.27 -6.01
C LYS A 142 -6.03 -8.18 -5.00
N LEU A 143 -6.34 -7.62 -3.82
CA LEU A 143 -7.14 -8.31 -2.83
C LEU A 143 -8.60 -8.32 -3.27
N PRO A 144 -9.39 -9.32 -2.83
CA PRO A 144 -10.83 -9.32 -3.09
C PRO A 144 -11.51 -8.09 -2.50
N ASP A 145 -12.41 -7.47 -3.26
CA ASP A 145 -13.19 -6.32 -2.79
C ASP A 145 -14.65 -6.68 -2.49
N TYR A 146 -15.02 -7.95 -2.68
CA TYR A 146 -16.37 -8.47 -2.43
C TYR A 146 -17.43 -7.65 -3.16
N ASN A 147 -17.26 -7.47 -4.47
CA ASN A 147 -18.16 -6.71 -5.34
C ASN A 147 -18.28 -5.23 -4.93
N GLY A 148 -17.18 -4.64 -4.48
CA GLY A 148 -17.14 -3.26 -4.08
C GLY A 148 -17.46 -3.00 -2.62
N ALA A 149 -17.79 -4.02 -1.83
CA ALA A 149 -18.12 -3.84 -0.42
C ALA A 149 -16.93 -3.33 0.41
N LEU A 150 -15.71 -3.58 -0.06
CA LEU A 150 -14.47 -3.16 0.62
C LEU A 150 -13.70 -2.08 -0.14
N SER A 151 -14.27 -1.54 -1.19
CA SER A 151 -13.58 -0.51 -1.98
C SER A 151 -13.76 0.90 -1.41
#